data_dcdd09f489d787bea65dd7c4a584a894
#
_entry.id   dcdd09f489d787bea65dd7c4a584a894
#
_cell.length_a   1.000
_cell.length_b   1.000
_cell.length_c   1.000
_cell.angle_alpha   90.00
_cell.angle_beta   90.00
_cell.angle_gamma   90.00
#
_symmetry.space_group_name_H-M   'P 1'
#
loop_
_entity.id
_entity.type
_entity.pdbx_description
1 polymer ?
#
loop_
_entity_poly.entity_id
_entity_poly.type
_entity_poly.pdbx_seq_one_letter_code
_entity_poly.pdbx_strand_id
1 'polypeptide(L)'
;EQYLQHFAMWAFLTSPLIIGADIRSIDGSNKATLLNKGLIAINQDGECCPAFLIENVGDKHYTLGKILSGNRVAIGFFNIGEPTEGPCHMSICFDDLGIHSESGLFLKITDAITGEELGTFQDAYTAVLRGCQSQVVIAELVKPEK
;
A
#
# COMPACT_ATOMS: atom_id res chain seq x y z
N GLU A 1 7.64 -12.49 5.60
CA GLU A 1 6.76 -11.30 5.75
C GLU A 1 7.57 -10.02 5.97
N GLN A 2 8.57 -9.97 6.86
CA GLN A 2 9.40 -8.78 7.12
C GLN A 2 10.09 -8.23 5.87
N TYR A 3 10.64 -9.07 5.01
CA TYR A 3 11.25 -8.62 3.76
C TYR A 3 10.25 -7.99 2.80
N LEU A 4 9.06 -8.57 2.71
CA LEU A 4 7.98 -8.01 1.89
C LEU A 4 7.54 -6.64 2.43
N GLN A 5 7.35 -6.54 3.75
CA GLN A 5 6.99 -5.29 4.40
C GLN A 5 8.06 -4.20 4.17
N HIS A 6 9.34 -4.55 4.36
CA HIS A 6 10.45 -3.63 4.13
C HIS A 6 10.50 -3.16 2.67
N PHE A 7 10.38 -4.08 1.72
CA PHE A 7 10.39 -3.74 0.29
C PHE A 7 9.17 -2.91 -0.10
N ALA A 8 8.00 -3.21 0.44
CA ALA A 8 6.79 -2.44 0.21
C ALA A 8 6.91 -1.00 0.74
N MET A 9 7.44 -0.80 1.95
CA MET A 9 7.73 0.54 2.46
C MET A 9 8.72 1.29 1.56
N TRP A 10 9.77 0.61 1.11
CA TRP A 10 10.77 1.20 0.22
C TRP A 10 10.17 1.66 -1.12
N ALA A 11 9.17 0.93 -1.63
CA ALA A 11 8.45 1.30 -2.85
C ALA A 11 7.74 2.66 -2.74
N PHE A 12 7.30 3.05 -1.54
CA PHE A 12 6.66 4.35 -1.30
C PHE A 12 7.65 5.53 -1.27
N LEU A 13 8.91 5.30 -0.93
CA LEU A 13 9.89 6.36 -0.69
C LEU A 13 10.44 7.05 -1.96
N THR A 14 10.03 6.62 -3.14
CA THR A 14 10.52 7.19 -4.43
C THR A 14 12.05 7.17 -4.54
N SER A 15 12.67 6.25 -3.82
CA SER A 15 14.12 6.03 -3.84
C SER A 15 14.49 4.92 -4.82
N PRO A 16 15.70 4.93 -5.40
CA PRO A 16 16.14 3.85 -6.27
C PRO A 16 16.08 2.49 -5.53
N LEU A 17 15.47 1.50 -6.18
CA LEU A 17 15.43 0.12 -5.67
C LEU A 17 16.74 -0.58 -6.03
N ILE A 18 17.73 -0.50 -5.13
CA ILE A 18 19.06 -1.10 -5.33
C ILE A 18 19.16 -2.35 -4.44
N ILE A 19 19.45 -3.50 -5.07
CA ILE A 19 19.62 -4.77 -4.37
C ILE A 19 21.05 -4.86 -3.86
N GLY A 20 21.22 -4.91 -2.54
CA GLY A 20 22.53 -5.09 -1.87
C GLY A 20 22.90 -6.55 -1.56
N ALA A 21 22.08 -7.51 -2.01
CA ALA A 21 22.28 -8.94 -1.73
C ALA A 21 22.95 -9.66 -2.92
N ASP A 22 23.54 -10.83 -2.64
CA ASP A 22 24.02 -11.73 -3.70
C ASP A 22 22.82 -12.36 -4.40
N ILE A 23 22.51 -11.88 -5.61
CA ILE A 23 21.37 -12.31 -6.41
C ILE A 23 21.40 -13.80 -6.80
N ARG A 24 22.59 -14.45 -6.71
CA ARG A 24 22.73 -15.86 -7.04
C ARG A 24 22.16 -16.78 -5.94
N SER A 25 22.08 -16.27 -4.70
CA SER A 25 21.66 -17.01 -3.52
C SER A 25 20.30 -16.57 -2.96
N ILE A 26 19.58 -15.69 -3.65
CA ILE A 26 18.25 -15.24 -3.21
C ILE A 26 17.24 -16.40 -3.33
N ASP A 27 16.56 -16.73 -2.24
CA ASP A 27 15.50 -17.74 -2.25
C ASP A 27 14.27 -17.33 -3.09
N GLY A 28 13.41 -18.30 -3.41
CA GLY A 28 12.28 -18.08 -4.31
C GLY A 28 11.26 -17.05 -3.80
N SER A 29 11.01 -16.99 -2.48
CA SER A 29 10.04 -16.07 -1.89
C SER A 29 10.56 -14.62 -1.88
N ASN A 30 11.81 -14.43 -1.52
CA ASN A 30 12.45 -13.12 -1.57
C ASN A 30 12.62 -12.64 -3.01
N LYS A 31 12.94 -13.55 -3.94
CA LYS A 31 12.97 -13.22 -5.37
C LYS A 31 11.60 -12.76 -5.88
N ALA A 32 10.53 -13.45 -5.51
CA ALA A 32 9.17 -13.05 -5.88
C ALA A 32 8.81 -11.65 -5.35
N THR A 33 9.22 -11.33 -4.12
CA THR A 33 9.05 -9.99 -3.54
C THR A 33 9.78 -8.93 -4.35
N LEU A 34 11.07 -9.14 -4.65
CA LEU A 34 11.89 -8.19 -5.38
C LEU A 34 11.44 -7.97 -6.84
N LEU A 35 10.76 -8.96 -7.42
CA LEU A 35 10.20 -8.90 -8.77
C LEU A 35 8.72 -8.55 -8.81
N ASN A 36 8.13 -8.14 -7.68
CA ASN A 36 6.72 -7.79 -7.62
C ASN A 36 6.43 -6.55 -8.46
N LYS A 37 5.68 -6.75 -9.54
CA LYS A 37 5.41 -5.71 -10.53
C LYS A 37 4.59 -4.55 -9.95
N GLY A 38 3.66 -4.82 -9.05
CA GLY A 38 2.82 -3.80 -8.42
C GLY A 38 3.63 -2.85 -7.54
N LEU A 39 4.52 -3.40 -6.69
CA LEU A 39 5.39 -2.60 -5.84
C LEU A 39 6.41 -1.80 -6.66
N ILE A 40 6.99 -2.41 -7.69
CA ILE A 40 7.91 -1.71 -8.59
C ILE A 40 7.19 -0.58 -9.33
N ALA A 41 5.96 -0.80 -9.80
CA ALA A 41 5.18 0.22 -10.49
C ALA A 41 4.84 1.41 -9.58
N ILE A 42 4.57 1.17 -8.28
CA ILE A 42 4.38 2.24 -7.31
C ILE A 42 5.65 3.08 -7.14
N ASN A 43 6.80 2.44 -7.05
CA ASN A 43 8.09 3.14 -6.92
C ASN A 43 8.44 3.97 -8.15
N GLN A 44 8.17 3.43 -9.34
CA GLN A 44 8.56 4.00 -10.64
C GLN A 44 7.46 4.81 -11.32
N ASP A 45 6.39 5.14 -10.60
CA ASP A 45 5.29 5.93 -11.16
C ASP A 45 5.78 7.31 -11.64
N GLY A 46 5.28 7.72 -12.81
CA GLY A 46 5.73 8.90 -13.53
C GLY A 46 5.46 10.24 -12.83
N GLU A 47 4.53 10.30 -11.87
CA GLU A 47 4.29 11.49 -11.05
C GLU A 47 5.46 11.79 -10.11
N CYS A 48 6.27 10.78 -9.80
CA CYS A 48 7.43 10.92 -8.90
C CYS A 48 7.08 11.56 -7.53
N CYS A 49 5.82 11.49 -7.10
CA CYS A 49 5.39 12.05 -5.84
C CYS A 49 5.99 11.26 -4.66
N PRO A 50 6.51 11.93 -3.62
CA PRO A 50 6.94 11.26 -2.41
C PRO A 50 5.72 10.72 -1.65
N ALA A 51 5.94 9.68 -0.85
CA ALA A 51 4.93 9.22 0.09
C ALA A 51 4.65 10.26 1.17
N PHE A 52 3.43 10.29 1.66
CA PHE A 52 3.00 11.08 2.81
C PHE A 52 2.40 10.18 3.88
N LEU A 53 2.58 10.60 5.13
CA LEU A 53 2.01 9.91 6.27
C LEU A 53 0.53 10.30 6.40
N ILE A 54 -0.36 9.31 6.38
CA ILE A 54 -1.79 9.49 6.65
C ILE A 54 -2.02 9.34 8.15
N GLU A 55 -1.54 8.24 8.74
CA GLU A 55 -1.75 7.95 10.14
C GLU A 55 -0.55 7.19 10.73
N ASN A 56 -0.25 7.46 12.00
CA ASN A 56 0.67 6.69 12.81
C ASN A 56 0.06 6.45 14.20
N VAL A 57 -0.10 5.19 14.57
CA VAL A 57 -0.63 4.81 15.88
C VAL A 57 0.42 4.02 16.67
N GLY A 58 0.85 4.59 17.79
CA GLY A 58 1.73 3.93 18.75
C GLY A 58 3.09 3.53 18.19
N ASP A 59 3.61 4.24 17.19
CA ASP A 59 4.86 3.95 16.49
C ASP A 59 4.99 2.50 15.95
N LYS A 60 3.87 1.83 15.78
CA LYS A 60 3.79 0.47 15.26
C LYS A 60 2.91 0.34 14.02
N HIS A 61 1.92 1.19 13.87
CA HIS A 61 0.97 1.13 12.77
C HIS A 61 1.12 2.40 11.91
N TYR A 62 1.57 2.21 10.68
CA TYR A 62 1.77 3.31 9.73
C TYR A 62 0.87 3.13 8.54
N THR A 63 0.09 4.15 8.22
CA THR A 63 -0.66 4.24 6.97
C THR A 63 -0.02 5.32 6.11
N LEU A 64 0.50 4.92 4.97
CA LEU A 64 1.17 5.80 4.01
C LEU A 64 0.31 5.94 2.75
N GLY A 65 0.28 7.15 2.21
CA GLY A 65 -0.29 7.44 0.90
C GLY A 65 0.79 7.82 -0.10
N LYS A 66 0.57 7.54 -1.38
CA LYS A 66 1.40 8.02 -2.47
C LYS A 66 0.54 8.29 -3.70
N ILE A 67 0.57 9.52 -4.18
CA ILE A 67 -0.14 9.90 -5.40
C ILE A 67 0.52 9.22 -6.59
N LEU A 68 -0.30 8.61 -7.43
CA LEU A 68 0.10 7.94 -8.65
C LEU A 68 -0.55 8.60 -9.88
N SER A 69 0.03 8.38 -11.03
CA SER A 69 -0.55 8.79 -12.31
C SER A 69 -1.94 8.19 -12.54
N GLY A 70 -2.78 8.90 -13.31
CA GLY A 70 -4.11 8.40 -13.71
C GLY A 70 -5.16 8.43 -12.62
N ASN A 71 -5.19 9.45 -11.77
CA ASN A 71 -6.16 9.62 -10.69
C ASN A 71 -6.18 8.43 -9.72
N ARG A 72 -5.02 7.89 -9.40
CA ARG A 72 -4.81 6.77 -8.49
C ARG A 72 -4.00 7.20 -7.29
N VAL A 73 -4.19 6.50 -6.21
CA VAL A 73 -3.36 6.62 -5.00
C VAL A 73 -2.97 5.22 -4.52
N ALA A 74 -1.71 5.03 -4.19
CA ALA A 74 -1.29 3.85 -3.45
C ALA A 74 -1.47 4.12 -1.96
N ILE A 75 -2.02 3.15 -1.24
CA ILE A 75 -2.19 3.19 0.20
C ILE A 75 -1.49 1.97 0.78
N GLY A 76 -0.53 2.21 1.66
CA GLY A 76 0.21 1.17 2.35
C GLY A 76 -0.16 1.14 3.82
N PHE A 77 -0.65 -0.01 4.29
CA PHE A 77 -0.89 -0.30 5.70
C PHE A 77 0.26 -1.17 6.20
N PHE A 78 0.96 -0.72 7.22
CA PHE A 78 2.15 -1.39 7.76
C PHE A 78 1.99 -1.58 9.27
N ASN A 79 1.89 -2.82 9.72
CA ASN A 79 1.99 -3.17 11.13
C ASN A 79 3.39 -3.69 11.42
N ILE A 80 4.26 -2.85 12.00
CA ILE A 80 5.63 -3.18 12.35
C ILE A 80 5.78 -3.75 13.78
N GLY A 81 4.65 -4.08 14.42
CA GLY A 81 4.64 -4.75 15.72
C GLY A 81 5.22 -6.17 15.66
N GLU A 82 5.28 -6.80 16.82
CA GLU A 82 5.84 -8.16 16.94
C GLU A 82 4.96 -9.20 16.24
N PRO A 83 5.54 -10.25 15.64
CA PRO A 83 4.78 -11.30 14.93
C PRO A 83 3.75 -12.02 15.81
N THR A 84 3.93 -11.98 17.13
CA THR A 84 3.04 -12.58 18.13
C THR A 84 1.83 -11.71 18.48
N GLU A 85 1.83 -10.46 18.05
CA GLU A 85 0.71 -9.55 18.29
C GLU A 85 -0.51 -9.99 17.47
N GLY A 86 -1.68 -9.90 18.11
CA GLY A 86 -2.96 -10.20 17.46
C GLY A 86 -3.28 -9.26 16.30
N PRO A 87 -4.32 -9.58 15.52
CA PRO A 87 -4.70 -8.73 14.39
C PRO A 87 -5.17 -7.35 14.86
N CYS A 88 -4.76 -6.32 14.15
CA CYS A 88 -5.27 -4.96 14.30
C CYS A 88 -6.02 -4.53 13.04
N HIS A 89 -7.00 -3.65 13.24
CA HIS A 89 -7.73 -3.00 12.15
C HIS A 89 -7.10 -1.65 11.86
N MET A 90 -6.66 -1.45 10.62
CA MET A 90 -6.10 -0.20 10.14
C MET A 90 -7.03 0.35 9.07
N SER A 91 -7.64 1.49 9.36
CA SER A 91 -8.66 2.08 8.48
C SER A 91 -8.18 3.40 7.91
N ILE A 92 -8.62 3.71 6.72
CA ILE A 92 -8.51 5.04 6.12
C ILE A 92 -9.89 5.55 5.76
N CYS A 93 -10.22 6.76 6.20
CA CYS A 93 -11.37 7.49 5.71
C CYS A 93 -11.00 8.19 4.39
N PHE A 94 -11.88 8.17 3.41
CA PHE A 94 -11.56 8.79 2.12
C PHE A 94 -11.52 10.32 2.17
N ASP A 95 -12.11 10.92 3.22
CA ASP A 95 -11.91 12.33 3.54
C ASP A 95 -10.44 12.70 3.75
N ASP A 96 -9.62 11.78 4.29
CA ASP A 96 -8.18 11.97 4.47
C ASP A 96 -7.43 12.07 3.12
N LEU A 97 -8.06 11.59 2.05
CA LEU A 97 -7.60 11.70 0.67
C LEU A 97 -8.26 12.87 -0.08
N GLY A 98 -9.09 13.67 0.60
CA GLY A 98 -9.85 14.77 0.00
C GLY A 98 -11.08 14.33 -0.79
N ILE A 99 -11.58 13.12 -0.55
CA ILE A 99 -12.75 12.55 -1.24
C ILE A 99 -13.91 12.51 -0.24
N HIS A 100 -14.75 13.54 -0.27
CA HIS A 100 -15.89 13.63 0.63
C HIS A 100 -17.01 12.66 0.24
N SER A 101 -17.70 12.10 1.23
CA SER A 101 -18.80 11.15 1.04
C SER A 101 -19.94 11.68 0.13
N GLU A 102 -20.21 12.98 0.20
CA GLU A 102 -21.23 13.65 -0.62
C GLU A 102 -20.79 13.88 -2.08
N SER A 103 -19.55 13.62 -2.43
CA SER A 103 -19.02 13.79 -3.80
C SER A 103 -19.64 12.83 -4.81
N GLY A 104 -20.25 11.74 -4.34
CA GLY A 104 -20.71 10.62 -5.17
C GLY A 104 -19.58 9.86 -5.87
N LEU A 105 -18.34 10.02 -5.39
CA LEU A 105 -17.18 9.32 -5.89
C LEU A 105 -16.92 8.06 -5.05
N PHE A 106 -16.35 7.06 -5.68
CA PHE A 106 -15.97 5.78 -5.07
C PHE A 106 -14.50 5.51 -5.35
N LEU A 107 -13.89 4.70 -4.51
CA LEU A 107 -12.56 4.15 -4.77
C LEU A 107 -12.67 2.66 -5.09
N LYS A 108 -12.25 2.29 -6.29
CA LYS A 108 -11.98 0.91 -6.67
C LYS A 108 -10.64 0.51 -6.11
N ILE A 109 -10.62 -0.50 -5.25
CA ILE A 109 -9.45 -0.95 -4.51
C ILE A 109 -8.93 -2.26 -5.12
N THR A 110 -7.64 -2.27 -5.45
CA THR A 110 -6.93 -3.45 -5.95
C THR A 110 -5.71 -3.71 -5.08
N ASP A 111 -5.48 -4.95 -4.67
CA ASP A 111 -4.25 -5.34 -3.99
C ASP A 111 -3.06 -5.20 -4.94
N ALA A 112 -2.07 -4.40 -4.56
CA ALA A 112 -0.93 -4.10 -5.42
C ALA A 112 0.03 -5.29 -5.57
N ILE A 113 0.06 -6.20 -4.60
CA ILE A 113 0.98 -7.34 -4.59
C ILE A 113 0.44 -8.48 -5.44
N THR A 114 -0.86 -8.77 -5.29
CA THR A 114 -1.51 -9.89 -5.99
C THR A 114 -2.18 -9.47 -7.30
N GLY A 115 -2.56 -8.20 -7.43
CA GLY A 115 -3.37 -7.70 -8.54
C GLY A 115 -4.86 -8.02 -8.41
N GLU A 116 -5.30 -8.55 -7.26
CA GLU A 116 -6.69 -8.91 -7.01
C GLU A 116 -7.54 -7.65 -6.74
N GLU A 117 -8.70 -7.57 -7.38
CA GLU A 117 -9.69 -6.54 -7.09
C GLU A 117 -10.41 -6.84 -5.78
N LEU A 118 -10.27 -5.96 -4.80
CA LEU A 118 -10.86 -6.11 -3.47
C LEU A 118 -12.28 -5.54 -3.38
N GLY A 119 -12.66 -4.70 -4.34
CA GLY A 119 -13.98 -4.10 -4.44
C GLY A 119 -13.98 -2.60 -4.63
N THR A 120 -15.17 -2.02 -4.58
CA THR A 120 -15.40 -0.57 -4.70
C THR A 120 -16.05 -0.06 -3.41
N PHE A 121 -15.45 0.99 -2.83
CA PHE A 121 -15.81 1.51 -1.51
C PHE A 121 -16.13 3.00 -1.61
N GLN A 122 -17.02 3.47 -0.74
CA GLN A 122 -17.47 4.86 -0.77
C GLN A 122 -16.80 5.74 0.29
N ASP A 123 -16.74 5.30 1.53
CA ASP A 123 -16.38 6.19 2.64
C ASP A 123 -15.05 5.83 3.29
N ALA A 124 -14.75 4.54 3.36
CA ALA A 124 -13.57 4.03 4.06
C ALA A 124 -13.13 2.67 3.53
N TYR A 125 -11.88 2.34 3.79
CA TYR A 125 -11.33 1.00 3.60
C TYR A 125 -10.59 0.57 4.86
N THR A 126 -10.69 -0.71 5.24
CA THR A 126 -10.04 -1.27 6.42
C THR A 126 -9.21 -2.49 6.05
N ALA A 127 -7.94 -2.45 6.41
CA ALA A 127 -7.04 -3.59 6.38
C ALA A 127 -6.99 -4.27 7.76
N VAL A 128 -6.88 -5.60 7.79
CA VAL A 128 -6.71 -6.36 9.03
C VAL A 128 -5.35 -7.05 8.98
N LEU A 129 -4.44 -6.61 9.84
CA LEU A 129 -3.04 -7.02 9.82
C LEU A 129 -2.57 -7.52 11.18
N ARG A 130 -1.78 -8.59 11.19
CA ARG A 130 -1.01 -9.01 12.36
C ARG A 130 0.33 -8.30 12.39
N GLY A 131 1.07 -8.43 13.49
CA GLY A 131 2.44 -7.92 13.57
C GLY A 131 3.32 -8.42 12.43
N CYS A 132 4.21 -7.59 11.95
CA CYS A 132 5.07 -7.80 10.78
C CYS A 132 4.35 -8.01 9.44
N GLN A 133 3.07 -7.67 9.34
CA GLN A 133 2.31 -7.74 8.08
C GLN A 133 2.10 -6.36 7.46
N SER A 134 1.94 -6.35 6.17
CA SER A 134 1.56 -5.17 5.40
C SER A 134 0.54 -5.53 4.34
N GLN A 135 -0.29 -4.56 4.00
CA GLN A 135 -1.13 -4.59 2.80
C GLN A 135 -0.88 -3.32 2.01
N VAL A 136 -0.68 -3.48 0.72
CA VAL A 136 -0.54 -2.36 -0.20
C VAL A 136 -1.64 -2.45 -1.22
N VAL A 137 -2.43 -1.39 -1.32
CA VAL A 137 -3.52 -1.30 -2.27
C VAL A 137 -3.34 -0.11 -3.21
N ILE A 138 -3.87 -0.25 -4.41
CA ILE A 138 -4.03 0.86 -5.36
C ILE A 138 -5.50 1.21 -5.37
N ALA A 139 -5.82 2.45 -5.05
CA ALA A 139 -7.15 3.01 -5.10
C ALA A 139 -7.29 3.88 -6.35
N GLU A 140 -8.25 3.57 -7.18
CA GLU A 140 -8.61 4.31 -8.39
C GLU A 140 -9.95 5.01 -8.19
N LEU A 141 -9.98 6.31 -8.53
CA LEU A 141 -11.19 7.11 -8.42
C LEU A 141 -12.16 6.74 -9.54
N VAL A 142 -13.34 6.28 -9.16
CA VAL A 142 -14.40 5.89 -10.09
C VAL A 142 -15.71 6.60 -9.77
N LYS A 143 -16.52 6.81 -10.81
CA LYS A 143 -17.90 7.27 -10.64
C LYS A 143 -18.82 6.06 -10.72
N PRO A 144 -19.91 6.03 -9.94
CA PRO A 144 -20.90 4.96 -10.09
C PRO A 144 -21.45 5.00 -11.51
N GLU A 145 -21.54 3.85 -12.13
CA GLU A 145 -22.33 3.70 -13.36
C GLU A 145 -23.79 4.03 -13.02
N LYS A 146 -24.40 4.90 -13.83
CA LYS A 146 -25.80 5.27 -13.70
C LYS A 146 -26.72 4.15 -14.16
#